data_7e83a2a996a44985ba74f6c00cc1fa36
#
_entry.id   7e83a2a996a44985ba74f6c00cc1fa36
#
_cell.length_a   1.000
_cell.length_b   1.000
_cell.length_c   1.000
_cell.angle_alpha   90.00
_cell.angle_beta   90.00
_cell.angle_gamma   90.00
#
_symmetry.space_group_name_H-M   'P 1'
#
loop_
_entity.id
_entity.type
_entity.pdbx_description
1 polymer ?
#
loop_
_entity_poly.entity_id
_entity_poly.type
_entity_poly.pdbx_seq_one_letter_code
_entity_poly.pdbx_strand_id
1 'polypeptide(L)'
;YDGTLSPIVGHPANAVMSDEMRAAVRHVASLFPTAIISGRSRDKVFDFVKLTELYYAGSHGMDIMGPIRKSESNGHHVECVRSTDSEGKEVNLFQPASEFLPMIAEVFENLSESIKDIEGARMEDNKFCVSVHYRNVAPHDYETVHQRVTAVLKDYPCLRLTHGRKVLEVRPVIDWNKGKAVEFLLESLGLSESDDVLPIYVGDDKTDEDAFKVLKANNHGFGILVSSVPKDSDAFYSLRDPSEVMEFLRTLAAWKEGSS
;
A
#
# COMPACT_ATOMS: atom_id res chain seq x y z
N TYR A 1 -2.08 0.19 -5.13
CA TYR A 1 -1.30 0.00 -6.35
C TYR A 1 -2.06 -0.91 -7.34
N ASP A 2 -2.25 -2.20 -6.97
CA ASP A 2 -3.04 -3.15 -7.76
C ASP A 2 -4.50 -2.71 -7.81
N GLY A 3 -5.13 -2.75 -8.96
CA GLY A 3 -6.51 -2.26 -9.15
C GLY A 3 -6.63 -0.74 -9.29
N THR A 4 -5.61 0.01 -8.91
CA THR A 4 -5.59 1.48 -8.95
C THR A 4 -4.65 2.02 -10.02
N LEU A 5 -3.35 1.69 -9.96
CA LEU A 5 -2.32 2.12 -10.92
C LEU A 5 -1.95 1.03 -11.93
N SER A 6 -2.32 -0.22 -11.64
CA SER A 6 -2.14 -1.37 -12.50
C SER A 6 -3.40 -2.23 -12.47
N PRO A 7 -3.80 -2.86 -13.58
CA PRO A 7 -4.92 -3.80 -13.56
C PRO A 7 -4.66 -4.96 -12.59
N ILE A 8 -5.75 -5.51 -12.02
CA ILE A 8 -5.67 -6.74 -11.23
C ILE A 8 -5.39 -7.90 -12.20
N VAL A 9 -4.26 -8.58 -12.00
CA VAL A 9 -3.81 -9.68 -12.85
C VAL A 9 -3.85 -11.03 -12.12
N GLY A 10 -3.89 -12.13 -12.87
CA GLY A 10 -3.94 -13.48 -12.28
C GLY A 10 -2.67 -13.89 -11.54
N HIS A 11 -1.50 -13.39 -11.95
CA HIS A 11 -0.22 -13.67 -11.32
C HIS A 11 0.37 -12.37 -10.74
N PRO A 12 0.62 -12.29 -9.41
CA PRO A 12 1.08 -11.06 -8.75
C PRO A 12 2.32 -10.41 -9.38
N ALA A 13 3.26 -11.21 -9.89
CA ALA A 13 4.48 -10.70 -10.51
C ALA A 13 4.25 -9.97 -11.85
N ASN A 14 3.06 -10.12 -12.46
CA ASN A 14 2.73 -9.50 -13.74
C ASN A 14 2.01 -8.14 -13.58
N ALA A 15 1.85 -7.64 -12.37
CA ALA A 15 1.21 -6.36 -12.08
C ALA A 15 2.15 -5.17 -12.36
N VAL A 16 2.80 -5.17 -13.53
CA VAL A 16 3.75 -4.12 -13.92
C VAL A 16 2.98 -2.87 -14.34
N MET A 17 3.45 -1.69 -13.92
CA MET A 17 2.91 -0.40 -14.33
C MET A 17 3.25 -0.13 -15.81
N SER A 18 2.26 0.30 -16.60
CA SER A 18 2.52 0.73 -17.98
C SER A 18 3.39 1.99 -18.03
N ASP A 19 4.08 2.21 -19.14
CA ASP A 19 4.94 3.38 -19.32
C ASP A 19 4.12 4.68 -19.34
N GLU A 20 2.89 4.63 -19.88
CA GLU A 20 1.96 5.76 -19.90
C GLU A 20 1.48 6.13 -18.49
N MET A 21 1.13 5.13 -17.65
CA MET A 21 0.75 5.36 -16.27
C MET A 21 1.95 5.90 -15.48
N ARG A 22 3.15 5.31 -15.67
CA ARG A 22 4.37 5.78 -15.03
C ARG A 22 4.69 7.23 -15.39
N ALA A 23 4.49 7.63 -16.64
CA ALA A 23 4.67 9.01 -17.07
C ALA A 23 3.66 9.95 -16.40
N ALA A 24 2.38 9.55 -16.27
CA ALA A 24 1.37 10.33 -15.58
C ALA A 24 1.67 10.50 -14.08
N VAL A 25 2.07 9.41 -13.39
CA VAL A 25 2.47 9.46 -11.98
C VAL A 25 3.70 10.33 -11.78
N ARG A 26 4.73 10.20 -12.63
CA ARG A 26 5.92 11.06 -12.57
C ARG A 26 5.58 12.53 -12.76
N HIS A 27 4.70 12.83 -13.70
CA HIS A 27 4.29 14.21 -13.96
C HIS A 27 3.59 14.83 -12.73
N VAL A 28 2.64 14.10 -12.13
CA VAL A 28 2.00 14.55 -10.87
C VAL A 28 3.03 14.70 -9.75
N ALA A 29 3.96 13.76 -9.61
CA ALA A 29 4.98 13.79 -8.57
C ALA A 29 5.97 14.98 -8.70
N SER A 30 6.15 15.51 -9.93
CA SER A 30 6.94 16.72 -10.16
C SER A 30 6.25 17.99 -9.68
N LEU A 31 4.91 17.97 -9.54
CA LEU A 31 4.09 19.12 -9.17
C LEU A 31 3.58 19.05 -7.72
N PHE A 32 3.40 17.84 -7.19
CA PHE A 32 2.82 17.59 -5.87
C PHE A 32 3.60 16.53 -5.08
N PRO A 33 3.64 16.61 -3.74
CA PRO A 33 4.07 15.48 -2.91
C PRO A 33 3.19 14.26 -3.20
N THR A 34 3.81 13.17 -3.62
CA THR A 34 3.08 11.98 -4.08
C THR A 34 3.60 10.73 -3.39
N ALA A 35 2.68 9.89 -2.90
CA ALA A 35 2.99 8.63 -2.22
C ALA A 35 2.23 7.45 -2.84
N ILE A 36 2.83 6.27 -2.79
CA ILE A 36 2.16 5.00 -3.11
C ILE A 36 2.08 4.17 -1.84
N ILE A 37 0.85 3.81 -1.43
CA ILE A 37 0.57 2.91 -0.30
C ILE A 37 0.05 1.59 -0.84
N SER A 38 0.64 0.47 -0.41
CA SER A 38 0.32 -0.87 -0.93
C SER A 38 0.40 -1.94 0.16
N GLY A 39 -0.36 -3.03 0.01
CA GLY A 39 -0.18 -4.26 0.80
C GLY A 39 1.09 -5.03 0.46
N ARG A 40 1.64 -4.83 -0.75
CA ARG A 40 2.92 -5.41 -1.15
C ARG A 40 4.08 -4.83 -0.37
N SER A 41 5.21 -5.55 -0.32
CA SER A 41 6.44 -4.99 0.21
C SER A 41 6.86 -3.75 -0.62
N ARG A 42 7.45 -2.77 0.06
CA ARG A 42 7.91 -1.52 -0.55
C ARG A 42 8.84 -1.78 -1.75
N ASP A 43 9.77 -2.72 -1.61
CA ASP A 43 10.76 -3.01 -2.64
C ASP A 43 10.10 -3.57 -3.91
N LYS A 44 9.08 -4.44 -3.78
CA LYS A 44 8.30 -4.92 -4.93
C LYS A 44 7.52 -3.79 -5.62
N VAL A 45 6.92 -2.89 -4.84
CA VAL A 45 6.21 -1.73 -5.42
C VAL A 45 7.20 -0.83 -6.15
N PHE A 46 8.37 -0.57 -5.56
CA PHE A 46 9.42 0.20 -6.21
C PHE A 46 9.88 -0.43 -7.53
N ASP A 47 10.08 -1.76 -7.56
CA ASP A 47 10.46 -2.48 -8.79
C ASP A 47 9.45 -2.34 -9.92
N PHE A 48 8.16 -2.24 -9.61
CA PHE A 48 7.11 -2.03 -10.61
C PHE A 48 7.00 -0.58 -11.07
N VAL A 49 7.24 0.38 -10.16
CA VAL A 49 7.04 1.81 -10.39
C VAL A 49 8.31 2.49 -10.90
N LYS A 50 9.46 2.24 -10.26
CA LYS A 50 10.79 2.79 -10.60
C LYS A 50 10.83 4.32 -10.67
N LEU A 51 10.22 4.99 -9.71
CA LEU A 51 10.23 6.45 -9.55
C LEU A 51 10.83 6.79 -8.18
N THR A 52 11.99 7.42 -8.15
CA THR A 52 12.75 7.73 -6.91
C THR A 52 12.26 9.00 -6.21
N GLU A 53 11.43 9.80 -6.88
CA GLU A 53 10.84 11.03 -6.36
C GLU A 53 9.61 10.83 -5.47
N LEU A 54 9.09 9.60 -5.39
CA LEU A 54 7.89 9.26 -4.63
C LEU A 54 8.19 8.83 -3.19
N TYR A 55 7.19 8.96 -2.33
CA TYR A 55 7.13 8.25 -1.05
C TYR A 55 6.51 6.87 -1.28
N TYR A 56 7.08 5.84 -0.66
CA TYR A 56 6.58 4.47 -0.74
C TYR A 56 6.22 3.96 0.64
N ALA A 57 5.03 3.43 0.78
CA ALA A 57 4.51 2.80 1.98
C ALA A 57 4.07 1.36 1.65
N GLY A 58 4.96 0.41 1.88
CA GLY A 58 4.71 -1.02 1.70
C GLY A 58 4.05 -1.66 2.91
N SER A 59 3.62 -2.93 2.77
CA SER A 59 3.02 -3.73 3.85
C SER A 59 1.90 -2.98 4.58
N HIS A 60 0.94 -2.41 3.84
CA HIS A 60 -0.15 -1.56 4.36
C HIS A 60 0.33 -0.32 5.14
N GLY A 61 1.48 0.23 4.77
CA GLY A 61 2.05 1.39 5.43
C GLY A 61 2.99 1.07 6.59
N MET A 62 3.31 -0.19 6.86
CA MET A 62 4.26 -0.57 7.91
C MET A 62 5.74 -0.45 7.49
N ASP A 63 6.02 -0.11 6.23
CA ASP A 63 7.36 0.15 5.70
C ASP A 63 7.33 1.41 4.84
N ILE A 64 7.53 2.58 5.45
CA ILE A 64 7.48 3.87 4.77
C ILE A 64 8.88 4.37 4.50
N MET A 65 9.13 4.77 3.27
CA MET A 65 10.39 5.39 2.84
C MET A 65 10.12 6.53 1.86
N GLY A 66 10.87 7.59 1.96
CA GLY A 66 10.76 8.69 1.02
C GLY A 66 11.96 9.62 1.01
N PRO A 67 12.05 10.53 0.03
CA PRO A 67 13.14 11.48 -0.09
C PRO A 67 13.17 12.45 1.09
N ILE A 68 14.36 12.81 1.55
CA ILE A 68 14.56 13.86 2.56
C ILE A 68 14.28 15.21 1.91
N ARG A 69 13.37 16.00 2.48
CA ARG A 69 13.13 17.38 2.06
C ARG A 69 13.86 18.36 2.97
N LYS A 70 14.38 19.45 2.39
CA LYS A 70 15.15 20.48 3.12
C LYS A 70 14.35 21.24 4.20
N SER A 71 13.02 21.14 4.19
CA SER A 71 12.14 21.80 5.18
C SER A 71 11.96 21.02 6.49
N GLU A 72 12.46 19.78 6.59
CA GLU A 72 12.29 18.90 7.76
C GLU A 72 13.18 19.28 8.97
N SER A 73 13.84 20.47 8.95
CA SER A 73 14.70 20.93 10.06
C SER A 73 13.94 21.50 11.27
N ASN A 74 12.63 21.62 11.23
CA ASN A 74 11.82 22.20 12.30
C ASN A 74 10.90 21.18 12.97
N GLY A 75 11.46 20.42 13.91
CA GLY A 75 10.81 20.19 15.21
C GLY A 75 9.69 19.16 15.36
N HIS A 76 9.13 18.52 14.33
CA HIS A 76 8.21 17.39 14.52
C HIS A 76 8.98 16.08 14.52
N HIS A 77 9.18 15.54 15.73
CA HIS A 77 9.85 14.25 15.96
C HIS A 77 8.89 13.11 15.60
N VAL A 78 8.69 12.86 14.32
CA VAL A 78 8.25 11.53 13.90
C VAL A 78 9.48 10.64 13.96
N GLU A 79 9.39 9.46 14.59
CA GLU A 79 10.50 8.51 14.76
C GLU A 79 10.97 7.91 13.43
N CYS A 80 11.51 8.76 12.55
CA CYS A 80 12.12 8.33 11.30
C CYS A 80 13.60 8.06 11.50
N VAL A 81 14.07 6.94 10.98
CA VAL A 81 15.50 6.62 10.92
C VAL A 81 16.03 7.06 9.56
N ARG A 82 17.15 7.81 9.56
CA ARG A 82 17.88 8.07 8.32
C ARG A 82 18.50 6.78 7.81
N SER A 83 18.29 6.50 6.56
CA SER A 83 18.78 5.31 5.88
C SER A 83 19.30 5.68 4.49
N THR A 84 19.78 4.69 3.77
CA THR A 84 20.26 4.87 2.39
C THR A 84 19.47 3.91 1.50
N ASP A 85 18.97 4.40 0.37
CA ASP A 85 18.30 3.55 -0.62
C ASP A 85 19.31 2.70 -1.43
N SER A 86 18.79 1.89 -2.34
CA SER A 86 19.60 1.02 -3.20
C SER A 86 20.52 1.78 -4.16
N GLU A 87 20.29 3.07 -4.38
CA GLU A 87 21.12 3.96 -5.22
C GLU A 87 22.13 4.78 -4.40
N GLY A 88 22.19 4.59 -3.08
CA GLY A 88 23.08 5.30 -2.17
C GLY A 88 22.61 6.70 -1.77
N LYS A 89 21.34 7.04 -2.00
CA LYS A 89 20.72 8.31 -1.64
C LYS A 89 20.17 8.26 -0.22
N GLU A 90 20.38 9.32 0.56
CA GLU A 90 19.79 9.43 1.90
C GLU A 90 18.26 9.53 1.83
N VAL A 91 17.58 8.74 2.67
CA VAL A 91 16.13 8.65 2.76
C VAL A 91 15.68 8.59 4.22
N ASN A 92 14.43 8.97 4.48
CA ASN A 92 13.77 8.74 5.74
C ASN A 92 13.06 7.39 5.70
N LEU A 93 13.26 6.58 6.76
CA LEU A 93 12.66 5.26 6.93
C LEU A 93 11.86 5.21 8.22
N PHE A 94 10.62 4.72 8.13
CA PHE A 94 9.74 4.49 9.28
C PHE A 94 9.14 3.08 9.21
N GLN A 95 9.28 2.29 10.30
CA GLN A 95 8.88 0.88 10.38
C GLN A 95 8.26 0.55 11.75
N PRO A 96 6.96 0.88 11.96
CA PRO A 96 6.30 0.72 13.26
C PRO A 96 6.16 -0.72 13.74
N ALA A 97 6.34 -1.70 12.85
CA ALA A 97 6.21 -3.13 13.13
C ALA A 97 7.55 -3.88 13.11
N SER A 98 8.69 -3.19 13.23
CA SER A 98 10.02 -3.80 13.09
C SER A 98 10.29 -4.94 14.09
N GLU A 99 9.73 -4.87 15.29
CA GLU A 99 9.82 -5.93 16.31
C GLU A 99 9.20 -7.27 15.89
N PHE A 100 8.25 -7.25 14.94
CA PHE A 100 7.57 -8.46 14.44
C PHE A 100 8.35 -9.19 13.33
N LEU A 101 9.41 -8.60 12.76
CA LEU A 101 10.12 -9.19 11.63
C LEU A 101 10.60 -10.62 11.87
N PRO A 102 11.20 -10.99 13.04
CA PRO A 102 11.60 -12.37 13.29
C PRO A 102 10.42 -13.34 13.30
N MET A 103 9.28 -12.94 13.91
CA MET A 103 8.06 -13.74 13.97
C MET A 103 7.42 -13.91 12.59
N ILE A 104 7.41 -12.87 11.78
CA ILE A 104 6.88 -12.92 10.39
C ILE A 104 7.71 -13.88 9.53
N ALA A 105 9.05 -13.86 9.67
CA ALA A 105 9.92 -14.81 8.98
C ALA A 105 9.64 -16.26 9.39
N GLU A 106 9.50 -16.52 10.69
CA GLU A 106 9.17 -17.87 11.21
C GLU A 106 7.80 -18.34 10.70
N VAL A 107 6.77 -17.48 10.74
CA VAL A 107 5.44 -17.81 10.23
C VAL A 107 5.47 -18.07 8.72
N PHE A 108 6.27 -17.33 7.95
CA PHE A 108 6.42 -17.56 6.53
C PHE A 108 6.92 -18.99 6.23
N GLU A 109 7.95 -19.44 6.95
CA GLU A 109 8.48 -20.80 6.80
C GLU A 109 7.45 -21.87 7.19
N ASN A 110 6.77 -21.69 8.33
CA ASN A 110 5.77 -22.64 8.82
C ASN A 110 4.55 -22.73 7.89
N LEU A 111 4.09 -21.61 7.35
CA LEU A 111 3.02 -21.58 6.35
C LEU A 111 3.46 -22.20 5.03
N SER A 112 4.69 -21.91 4.57
CA SER A 112 5.24 -22.48 3.34
C SER A 112 5.27 -24.00 3.41
N GLU A 113 5.73 -24.58 4.53
CA GLU A 113 5.74 -26.01 4.76
C GLU A 113 4.31 -26.59 4.83
N SER A 114 3.39 -25.87 5.49
CA SER A 114 2.01 -26.30 5.70
C SER A 114 1.19 -26.42 4.40
N ILE A 115 1.48 -25.62 3.37
CA ILE A 115 0.69 -25.58 2.13
C ILE A 115 1.43 -26.09 0.89
N LYS A 116 2.67 -26.57 1.04
CA LYS A 116 3.54 -26.96 -0.10
C LYS A 116 2.96 -28.03 -1.03
N ASP A 117 2.09 -28.90 -0.50
CA ASP A 117 1.41 -29.97 -1.24
C ASP A 117 0.09 -29.55 -1.89
N ILE A 118 -0.36 -28.31 -1.67
CA ILE A 118 -1.59 -27.78 -2.28
C ILE A 118 -1.24 -27.16 -3.63
N GLU A 119 -1.63 -27.83 -4.71
CA GLU A 119 -1.39 -27.34 -6.06
C GLU A 119 -2.07 -25.98 -6.30
N GLY A 120 -1.31 -25.01 -6.82
CA GLY A 120 -1.80 -23.66 -7.10
C GLY A 120 -1.73 -22.69 -5.92
N ALA A 121 -1.47 -23.16 -4.68
CA ALA A 121 -1.21 -22.29 -3.55
C ALA A 121 0.17 -21.64 -3.68
N ARG A 122 0.27 -20.36 -3.30
CA ARG A 122 1.54 -19.61 -3.36
C ARG A 122 1.69 -18.71 -2.17
N MET A 123 2.92 -18.64 -1.67
CA MET A 123 3.32 -17.72 -0.61
C MET A 123 3.91 -16.45 -1.21
N GLU A 124 3.67 -15.34 -0.55
CA GLU A 124 4.32 -14.06 -0.84
C GLU A 124 4.76 -13.40 0.46
N ASP A 125 6.06 -13.17 0.57
CA ASP A 125 6.63 -12.35 1.64
C ASP A 125 6.49 -10.87 1.27
N ASN A 126 5.82 -10.12 2.13
CA ASN A 126 5.64 -8.68 2.04
C ASN A 126 6.32 -7.95 3.21
N LYS A 127 7.39 -8.53 3.76
CA LYS A 127 8.23 -8.04 4.85
C LYS A 127 7.52 -8.02 6.21
N PHE A 128 6.49 -7.19 6.40
CA PHE A 128 5.69 -7.11 7.63
C PHE A 128 4.37 -7.89 7.54
N CYS A 129 4.09 -8.49 6.41
CA CYS A 129 2.92 -9.32 6.16
C CYS A 129 3.30 -10.55 5.34
N VAL A 130 2.56 -11.63 5.53
CA VAL A 130 2.66 -12.83 4.69
C VAL A 130 1.34 -13.03 3.96
N SER A 131 1.39 -13.22 2.64
CA SER A 131 0.20 -13.50 1.83
C SER A 131 0.21 -14.93 1.32
N VAL A 132 -0.92 -15.62 1.51
CA VAL A 132 -1.19 -16.95 0.95
C VAL A 132 -2.19 -16.79 -0.18
N HIS A 133 -1.72 -16.86 -1.41
CA HIS A 133 -2.56 -16.76 -2.61
C HIS A 133 -3.12 -18.13 -2.96
N TYR A 134 -4.46 -18.21 -3.05
CA TYR A 134 -5.17 -19.45 -3.39
C TYR A 134 -6.08 -19.30 -4.62
N ARG A 135 -5.87 -18.27 -5.44
CA ARG A 135 -6.65 -18.02 -6.67
C ARG A 135 -6.57 -19.17 -7.67
N ASN A 136 -5.41 -19.80 -7.76
CA ASN A 136 -5.12 -20.88 -8.71
C ASN A 136 -5.27 -22.28 -8.07
N VAL A 137 -5.71 -22.36 -6.82
CA VAL A 137 -6.05 -23.60 -6.14
C VAL A 137 -7.41 -24.12 -6.65
N ALA A 138 -7.60 -25.42 -6.69
CA ALA A 138 -8.88 -26.00 -7.01
C ALA A 138 -9.95 -25.60 -5.97
N PRO A 139 -11.18 -25.27 -6.37
CA PRO A 139 -12.19 -24.78 -5.43
C PRO A 139 -12.50 -25.70 -4.24
N HIS A 140 -12.34 -27.02 -4.40
CA HIS A 140 -12.53 -27.98 -3.31
C HIS A 140 -11.44 -27.95 -2.24
N ASP A 141 -10.27 -27.37 -2.55
CA ASP A 141 -9.15 -27.23 -1.60
C ASP A 141 -9.10 -25.86 -0.89
N TYR A 142 -9.99 -24.91 -1.22
CA TYR A 142 -10.02 -23.61 -0.57
C TYR A 142 -10.15 -23.70 0.94
N GLU A 143 -11.03 -24.57 1.41
CA GLU A 143 -11.24 -24.78 2.84
C GLU A 143 -10.00 -25.40 3.49
N THR A 144 -9.29 -26.30 2.80
CA THR A 144 -8.03 -26.90 3.26
C THR A 144 -6.95 -25.85 3.46
N VAL A 145 -6.82 -24.91 2.50
CA VAL A 145 -5.88 -23.77 2.65
C VAL A 145 -6.23 -22.97 3.90
N HIS A 146 -7.50 -22.61 4.07
CA HIS A 146 -7.99 -21.86 5.21
C HIS A 146 -7.67 -22.51 6.55
N GLN A 147 -8.00 -23.82 6.66
CA GLN A 147 -7.77 -24.60 7.88
C GLN A 147 -6.30 -24.70 8.23
N ARG A 148 -5.42 -24.92 7.24
CA ARG A 148 -3.97 -25.03 7.47
C ARG A 148 -3.37 -23.69 7.92
N VAL A 149 -3.73 -22.59 7.26
CA VAL A 149 -3.29 -21.25 7.67
C VAL A 149 -3.76 -20.93 9.09
N THR A 150 -5.04 -21.20 9.38
CA THR A 150 -5.61 -20.96 10.71
C THR A 150 -4.95 -21.83 11.77
N ALA A 151 -4.58 -23.08 11.44
CA ALA A 151 -3.92 -23.99 12.36
C ALA A 151 -2.52 -23.47 12.75
N VAL A 152 -1.73 -22.99 11.78
CA VAL A 152 -0.42 -22.38 12.05
C VAL A 152 -0.56 -21.13 12.94
N LEU A 153 -1.55 -20.29 12.65
CA LEU A 153 -1.70 -19.03 13.40
C LEU A 153 -2.13 -19.18 14.87
N LYS A 154 -2.59 -20.37 15.30
CA LYS A 154 -2.91 -20.61 16.72
C LYS A 154 -1.73 -20.40 17.65
N ASP A 155 -0.51 -20.64 17.15
CA ASP A 155 0.72 -20.48 17.90
C ASP A 155 1.25 -19.03 17.92
N TYR A 156 0.59 -18.12 17.19
CA TYR A 156 1.01 -16.72 17.00
C TYR A 156 -0.11 -15.72 17.39
N PRO A 157 -0.43 -15.56 18.67
CA PRO A 157 -1.54 -14.71 19.12
C PRO A 157 -1.36 -13.21 18.80
N CYS A 158 -0.11 -12.77 18.53
CA CYS A 158 0.20 -11.41 18.12
C CYS A 158 0.02 -11.16 16.62
N LEU A 159 -0.41 -12.17 15.85
CA LEU A 159 -0.72 -12.07 14.44
C LEU A 159 -2.21 -12.29 14.19
N ARG A 160 -2.73 -11.64 13.17
CA ARG A 160 -4.13 -11.79 12.74
C ARG A 160 -4.22 -12.21 11.27
N LEU A 161 -5.28 -12.97 10.96
CA LEU A 161 -5.64 -13.33 9.61
C LEU A 161 -6.63 -12.30 9.03
N THR A 162 -6.37 -11.83 7.84
CA THR A 162 -7.30 -11.01 7.06
C THR A 162 -7.55 -11.64 5.69
N HIS A 163 -8.73 -11.36 5.13
CA HIS A 163 -9.23 -11.98 3.92
C HIS A 163 -9.31 -10.96 2.79
N GLY A 164 -8.57 -11.20 1.72
CA GLY A 164 -8.67 -10.46 0.47
C GLY A 164 -9.33 -11.27 -0.65
N ARG A 165 -9.23 -10.79 -1.87
CA ARG A 165 -9.80 -11.44 -3.06
C ARG A 165 -8.97 -12.65 -3.50
N LYS A 166 -9.26 -13.84 -2.92
CA LYS A 166 -8.49 -15.09 -3.11
C LYS A 166 -7.06 -15.00 -2.58
N VAL A 167 -6.90 -14.29 -1.47
CA VAL A 167 -5.68 -14.19 -0.69
C VAL A 167 -6.02 -14.18 0.80
N LEU A 168 -5.25 -14.92 1.59
CA LEU A 168 -5.22 -14.83 3.05
C LEU A 168 -3.96 -14.07 3.43
N GLU A 169 -4.09 -13.09 4.30
CA GLU A 169 -2.99 -12.25 4.68
C GLU A 169 -2.80 -12.25 6.19
N VAL A 170 -1.59 -12.60 6.61
CA VAL A 170 -1.16 -12.65 8.00
C VAL A 170 -0.40 -11.38 8.33
N ARG A 171 -0.85 -10.66 9.37
CA ARG A 171 -0.31 -9.36 9.77
C ARG A 171 -0.13 -9.25 11.29
N PRO A 172 0.79 -8.42 11.76
CA PRO A 172 0.87 -8.05 13.17
C PRO A 172 -0.43 -7.43 13.69
N VAL A 173 -0.75 -7.71 14.95
CA VAL A 173 -1.84 -7.03 15.68
C VAL A 173 -1.30 -5.74 16.28
N ILE A 174 -1.28 -4.69 15.47
CA ILE A 174 -0.89 -3.33 15.88
C ILE A 174 -1.97 -2.34 15.45
N ASP A 175 -2.03 -1.19 16.12
CA ASP A 175 -2.89 -0.07 15.70
C ASP A 175 -2.26 0.67 14.51
N TRP A 176 -2.22 -0.03 13.37
CA TRP A 176 -1.66 0.49 12.12
C TRP A 176 -2.45 -0.02 10.91
N ASN A 177 -2.73 0.89 9.99
CA ASN A 177 -3.44 0.62 8.73
C ASN A 177 -3.10 1.70 7.67
N LYS A 178 -3.72 1.64 6.49
CA LYS A 178 -3.48 2.62 5.43
C LYS A 178 -3.90 4.05 5.82
N GLY A 179 -4.91 4.21 6.66
CA GLY A 179 -5.32 5.51 7.19
C GLY A 179 -4.23 6.13 8.07
N LYS A 180 -3.68 5.35 9.01
CA LYS A 180 -2.55 5.77 9.84
C LYS A 180 -1.31 6.12 9.02
N ALA A 181 -1.07 5.39 7.92
CA ALA A 181 0.02 5.72 7.01
C ALA A 181 -0.20 7.07 6.28
N VAL A 182 -1.44 7.41 5.93
CA VAL A 182 -1.80 8.73 5.37
C VAL A 182 -1.58 9.83 6.41
N GLU A 183 -2.09 9.68 7.63
CA GLU A 183 -1.88 10.64 8.72
C GLU A 183 -0.38 10.88 8.95
N PHE A 184 0.39 9.79 9.09
CA PHE A 184 1.84 9.86 9.25
C PHE A 184 2.55 10.61 8.11
N LEU A 185 2.19 10.33 6.84
CA LEU A 185 2.77 11.00 5.68
C LEU A 185 2.44 12.50 5.68
N LEU A 186 1.21 12.87 5.97
CA LEU A 186 0.80 14.27 6.06
C LEU A 186 1.55 15.00 7.17
N GLU A 187 1.67 14.39 8.36
CA GLU A 187 2.40 14.94 9.49
C GLU A 187 3.90 15.07 9.19
N SER A 188 4.53 14.01 8.70
CA SER A 188 5.97 13.99 8.38
C SER A 188 6.35 15.00 7.29
N LEU A 189 5.41 15.36 6.43
CA LEU A 189 5.58 16.38 5.38
C LEU A 189 5.23 17.80 5.85
N GLY A 190 4.73 17.96 7.09
CA GLY A 190 4.25 19.24 7.60
C GLY A 190 3.00 19.76 6.88
N LEU A 191 2.16 18.84 6.37
CA LEU A 191 0.97 19.15 5.58
C LEU A 191 -0.34 18.93 6.34
N SER A 192 -0.30 18.34 7.55
CA SER A 192 -1.48 17.93 8.32
C SER A 192 -2.36 19.10 8.77
N GLU A 193 -1.76 20.26 9.05
CA GLU A 193 -2.46 21.44 9.58
C GLU A 193 -2.52 22.62 8.59
N SER A 194 -2.25 22.37 7.32
CA SER A 194 -2.20 23.43 6.30
C SER A 194 -3.54 23.53 5.57
N ASP A 195 -4.26 24.64 5.75
CA ASP A 195 -5.51 24.94 5.05
C ASP A 195 -5.35 25.04 3.51
N ASP A 196 -4.12 25.26 3.04
CA ASP A 196 -3.80 25.36 1.60
C ASP A 196 -3.52 24.00 0.95
N VAL A 197 -3.57 22.90 1.70
CA VAL A 197 -3.29 21.54 1.22
C VAL A 197 -4.57 20.72 1.18
N LEU A 198 -4.84 20.12 0.03
CA LEU A 198 -5.97 19.20 -0.17
C LEU A 198 -5.45 17.80 -0.49
N PRO A 199 -5.35 16.90 0.50
CA PRO A 199 -4.96 15.52 0.26
C PRO A 199 -5.98 14.77 -0.61
N ILE A 200 -5.49 14.00 -1.58
CA ILE A 200 -6.32 13.12 -2.42
C ILE A 200 -5.78 11.70 -2.29
N TYR A 201 -6.65 10.76 -1.94
CA TYR A 201 -6.32 9.34 -1.90
C TYR A 201 -7.14 8.57 -2.92
N VAL A 202 -6.49 7.75 -3.74
CA VAL A 202 -7.12 6.91 -4.77
C VAL A 202 -6.86 5.46 -4.44
N GLY A 203 -7.89 4.63 -4.35
CA GLY A 203 -7.78 3.22 -3.99
C GLY A 203 -8.98 2.39 -4.43
N ASP A 204 -8.85 1.04 -4.45
CA ASP A 204 -9.86 0.13 -5.00
C ASP A 204 -10.34 -0.93 -4.03
N ASP A 205 -9.61 -1.20 -2.94
CA ASP A 205 -9.88 -2.31 -2.04
C ASP A 205 -10.45 -1.89 -0.67
N LYS A 206 -10.80 -2.89 0.13
CA LYS A 206 -11.37 -2.68 1.47
C LYS A 206 -10.38 -1.99 2.43
N THR A 207 -9.09 -2.16 2.23
CA THR A 207 -8.08 -1.55 3.12
C THR A 207 -7.86 -0.06 2.80
N ASP A 208 -8.27 0.40 1.61
CA ASP A 208 -8.26 1.82 1.23
C ASP A 208 -9.36 2.61 1.95
N GLU A 209 -10.43 1.93 2.40
CA GLU A 209 -11.49 2.57 3.20
C GLU A 209 -10.96 3.20 4.49
N ASP A 210 -9.87 2.66 5.06
CA ASP A 210 -9.24 3.25 6.25
C ASP A 210 -8.68 4.66 5.92
N ALA A 211 -8.09 4.84 4.74
CA ALA A 211 -7.61 6.13 4.26
C ALA A 211 -8.77 7.09 3.91
N PHE A 212 -9.82 6.59 3.26
CA PHE A 212 -11.00 7.40 2.95
C PHE A 212 -11.67 7.93 4.22
N LYS A 213 -11.79 7.10 5.26
CA LYS A 213 -12.35 7.50 6.57
C LYS A 213 -11.56 8.60 7.24
N VAL A 214 -10.23 8.49 7.22
CA VAL A 214 -9.35 9.51 7.80
C VAL A 214 -9.54 10.86 7.11
N LEU A 215 -9.52 10.90 5.78
CA LEU A 215 -9.72 12.13 5.02
C LEU A 215 -11.12 12.73 5.23
N LYS A 216 -12.14 11.88 5.32
CA LYS A 216 -13.52 12.27 5.58
C LYS A 216 -13.72 12.81 7.00
N ALA A 217 -13.18 12.14 8.01
CA ALA A 217 -13.32 12.51 9.43
C ALA A 217 -12.66 13.86 9.71
N ASN A 218 -11.52 14.13 9.11
CA ASN A 218 -10.79 15.38 9.27
C ASN A 218 -11.39 16.52 8.43
N ASN A 219 -12.41 16.23 7.62
CA ASN A 219 -13.01 17.16 6.64
C ASN A 219 -11.94 17.87 5.78
N HIS A 220 -10.82 17.18 5.56
CA HIS A 220 -9.63 17.71 4.92
C HIS A 220 -9.09 16.69 3.93
N GLY A 221 -9.58 16.76 2.68
CA GLY A 221 -9.18 15.88 1.60
C GLY A 221 -10.30 15.02 1.03
N PHE A 222 -9.99 14.29 -0.04
CA PHE A 222 -10.95 13.46 -0.76
C PHE A 222 -10.43 12.07 -1.02
N GLY A 223 -11.29 11.06 -0.73
CA GLY A 223 -11.14 9.70 -1.20
C GLY A 223 -11.77 9.53 -2.59
N ILE A 224 -11.10 8.80 -3.47
CA ILE A 224 -11.58 8.40 -4.79
C ILE A 224 -11.53 6.87 -4.88
N LEU A 225 -12.69 6.24 -4.97
CA LEU A 225 -12.81 4.79 -5.12
C LEU A 225 -12.60 4.39 -6.58
N VAL A 226 -11.75 3.39 -6.85
CA VAL A 226 -11.64 2.75 -8.17
C VAL A 226 -12.49 1.49 -8.20
N SER A 227 -13.61 1.51 -8.92
CA SER A 227 -14.51 0.37 -9.03
C SER A 227 -15.41 0.47 -10.25
N SER A 228 -15.45 -0.59 -11.06
CA SER A 228 -16.37 -0.70 -12.21
C SER A 228 -17.82 -1.01 -11.82
N VAL A 229 -18.06 -1.31 -10.54
CA VAL A 229 -19.39 -1.61 -10.00
C VAL A 229 -19.65 -0.73 -8.77
N PRO A 230 -20.90 -0.29 -8.57
CA PRO A 230 -21.26 0.43 -7.34
C PRO A 230 -21.00 -0.43 -6.11
N LYS A 231 -20.41 0.17 -5.07
CA LYS A 231 -20.26 -0.44 -3.73
C LYS A 231 -20.28 0.66 -2.67
N ASP A 232 -20.67 0.30 -1.46
CA ASP A 232 -20.61 1.21 -0.32
C ASP A 232 -19.16 1.58 -0.02
N SER A 233 -18.90 2.88 0.18
CA SER A 233 -17.57 3.41 0.42
C SER A 233 -17.64 4.74 1.18
N ASP A 234 -16.59 5.04 1.93
CA ASP A 234 -16.35 6.37 2.52
C ASP A 234 -15.68 7.35 1.54
N ALA A 235 -15.35 6.93 0.32
CA ALA A 235 -14.85 7.81 -0.73
C ALA A 235 -15.92 8.81 -1.18
N PHE A 236 -15.48 10.02 -1.58
CA PHE A 236 -16.37 11.07 -2.10
C PHE A 236 -16.67 10.90 -3.58
N TYR A 237 -15.71 10.35 -4.34
CA TYR A 237 -15.78 10.22 -5.79
C TYR A 237 -15.41 8.78 -6.19
N SER A 238 -15.72 8.44 -7.43
CA SER A 238 -15.33 7.14 -8.00
C SER A 238 -14.81 7.28 -9.43
N LEU A 239 -13.87 6.40 -9.76
CA LEU A 239 -13.36 6.13 -11.09
C LEU A 239 -13.59 4.65 -11.39
N ARG A 240 -13.69 4.26 -12.65
CA ARG A 240 -14.06 2.89 -13.03
C ARG A 240 -12.89 1.92 -12.98
N ASP A 241 -11.72 2.37 -13.41
CA ASP A 241 -10.56 1.51 -13.65
C ASP A 241 -9.25 2.32 -13.68
N PRO A 242 -8.08 1.67 -13.76
CA PRO A 242 -6.79 2.34 -13.85
C PRO A 242 -6.64 3.29 -15.04
N SER A 243 -7.39 3.12 -16.13
CA SER A 243 -7.33 4.04 -17.27
C SER A 243 -7.94 5.39 -16.92
N GLU A 244 -9.07 5.40 -16.19
CA GLU A 244 -9.65 6.63 -15.67
C GLU A 244 -8.78 7.28 -14.57
N VAL A 245 -8.08 6.49 -13.77
CA VAL A 245 -7.08 7.02 -12.84
C VAL A 245 -5.97 7.76 -13.59
N MET A 246 -5.46 7.18 -14.67
CA MET A 246 -4.43 7.83 -15.49
C MET A 246 -4.93 9.16 -16.10
N GLU A 247 -6.15 9.19 -16.61
CA GLU A 247 -6.76 10.42 -17.14
C GLU A 247 -6.96 11.49 -16.05
N PHE A 248 -7.38 11.08 -14.86
CA PHE A 248 -7.48 11.97 -13.69
C PHE A 248 -6.11 12.57 -13.35
N LEU A 249 -5.04 11.76 -13.27
CA LEU A 249 -3.70 12.23 -12.98
C LEU A 249 -3.19 13.24 -14.03
N ARG A 250 -3.42 12.96 -15.31
CA ARG A 250 -3.08 13.88 -16.41
C ARG A 250 -3.83 15.20 -16.31
N THR A 251 -5.12 15.13 -16.00
CA THR A 251 -5.97 16.32 -15.84
C THR A 251 -5.53 17.18 -14.66
N LEU A 252 -5.18 16.53 -13.53
CA LEU A 252 -4.68 17.19 -12.33
C LEU A 252 -3.35 17.94 -12.60
N ALA A 253 -2.42 17.29 -13.32
CA ALA A 253 -1.16 17.91 -13.70
C ALA A 253 -1.37 19.11 -14.63
N ALA A 254 -2.19 18.95 -15.68
CA ALA A 254 -2.50 20.04 -16.62
C ALA A 254 -3.20 21.23 -15.93
N TRP A 255 -4.11 20.96 -15.00
CA TRP A 255 -4.77 22.01 -14.21
C TRP A 255 -3.75 22.82 -13.40
N LYS A 256 -2.79 22.17 -12.76
CA LYS A 256 -1.76 22.85 -11.96
C LYS A 256 -0.87 23.75 -12.82
N GLU A 257 -0.44 23.24 -13.99
CA GLU A 257 0.37 24.00 -14.93
C GLU A 257 -0.36 25.21 -15.53
N GLY A 258 -1.67 25.07 -15.80
CA GLY A 258 -2.49 26.18 -16.29
C GLY A 258 -2.87 27.22 -15.23
N SER A 259 -2.65 26.91 -13.94
CA SER A 259 -2.95 27.79 -12.81
C SER A 259 -1.71 28.51 -12.27
N SER A 260 -0.52 28.21 -12.82
CA SER A 260 0.78 28.81 -12.48
C SER A 260 1.17 29.85 -13.48
#